data_7b193ceb192e3653f4375317b6c2efd9
#
_entry.id   7b193ceb192e3653f4375317b6c2efd9
#
_cell.length_a   1.000
_cell.length_b   1.000
_cell.length_c   1.000
_cell.angle_alpha   90.00
_cell.angle_beta   90.00
_cell.angle_gamma   90.00
#
_symmetry.space_group_name_H-M   'P 1'
#
loop_
_entity.id
_entity.type
_entity.pdbx_description
1 polymer ?
#
loop_
_entity_poly.entity_id
_entity_poly.type
_entity_poly.pdbx_seq_one_letter_code
_entity_poly.pdbx_strand_id
1 'polypeptide(L)'
;MNNINTERLVLKPMCMDYLESTHEYASDPENTTYMLFLPNDSIEETRNYLKGAEEEFAKKDPAFYELGIFLQDTHIGAVSLYLNEERTSGEFGWMLNKRYFGHGYATEAANALLDFARDTLGVQHFTAHCDTENTASRKVMERLGMRLVDEYGGRRNKQSAEERREYLYELEE
;
A
#
# COMPACT_ATOMS: atom_id res chain seq x y z
N MET A 1 -14.84 -8.95 -6.62
CA MET A 1 -13.97 -8.09 -7.46
C MET A 1 -13.16 -8.99 -8.38
N ASN A 2 -13.02 -8.63 -9.66
CA ASN A 2 -12.10 -9.32 -10.58
C ASN A 2 -10.67 -8.76 -10.37
N ASN A 3 -9.67 -9.49 -10.87
CA ASN A 3 -8.30 -8.96 -10.92
C ASN A 3 -8.26 -7.66 -11.72
N ILE A 4 -7.45 -6.69 -11.28
CA ILE A 4 -7.17 -5.47 -12.04
C ILE A 4 -5.93 -5.73 -12.88
N ASN A 5 -6.04 -5.55 -14.20
CA ASN A 5 -4.94 -5.71 -15.12
C ASN A 5 -4.44 -4.34 -15.59
N THR A 6 -3.14 -4.17 -15.61
CA THR A 6 -2.47 -2.97 -16.15
C THR A 6 -1.63 -3.35 -17.39
N GLU A 7 -0.79 -2.46 -17.85
CA GLU A 7 0.13 -2.75 -18.96
C GLU A 7 1.13 -3.87 -18.62
N ARG A 8 1.66 -3.86 -17.38
CA ARG A 8 2.72 -4.78 -16.95
C ARG A 8 2.35 -5.67 -15.78
N LEU A 9 1.30 -5.30 -15.04
CA LEU A 9 0.99 -5.89 -13.75
C LEU A 9 -0.41 -6.51 -13.71
N VAL A 10 -0.60 -7.43 -12.79
CA VAL A 10 -1.90 -7.92 -12.36
C VAL A 10 -2.04 -7.69 -10.85
N LEU A 11 -3.10 -7.01 -10.44
CA LEU A 11 -3.44 -6.86 -9.01
C LEU A 11 -4.47 -7.91 -8.63
N LYS A 12 -4.18 -8.67 -7.59
CA LYS A 12 -5.04 -9.76 -7.07
C LYS A 12 -5.29 -9.56 -5.58
N PRO A 13 -6.46 -9.92 -5.06
CA PRO A 13 -6.69 -9.89 -3.61
C PRO A 13 -5.58 -10.64 -2.86
N MET A 14 -5.10 -10.04 -1.76
CA MET A 14 -4.13 -10.71 -0.90
C MET A 14 -4.75 -11.92 -0.23
N CYS A 15 -4.03 -13.03 -0.18
CA CYS A 15 -4.48 -14.28 0.43
C CYS A 15 -3.31 -15.08 1.00
N MET A 16 -3.62 -16.17 1.67
CA MET A 16 -2.65 -17.03 2.35
C MET A 16 -1.63 -17.68 1.40
N ASP A 17 -1.96 -17.84 0.12
CA ASP A 17 -1.04 -18.43 -0.89
C ASP A 17 0.23 -17.56 -1.09
N TYR A 18 0.17 -16.29 -0.70
CA TYR A 18 1.29 -15.34 -0.85
C TYR A 18 2.14 -15.18 0.42
N LEU A 19 2.00 -16.08 1.40
CA LEU A 19 2.65 -15.98 2.71
C LEU A 19 4.18 -15.82 2.60
N GLU A 20 4.84 -16.73 1.90
CA GLU A 20 6.30 -16.73 1.80
C GLU A 20 6.83 -15.48 1.08
N SER A 21 6.23 -15.14 -0.06
CA SER A 21 6.62 -13.96 -0.84
C SER A 21 6.32 -12.64 -0.12
N THR A 22 5.23 -12.57 0.67
CA THR A 22 4.93 -11.42 1.52
C THR A 22 5.93 -11.32 2.66
N HIS A 23 6.22 -12.43 3.33
CA HIS A 23 7.16 -12.45 4.45
C HIS A 23 8.57 -12.03 4.02
N GLU A 24 9.00 -12.39 2.82
CA GLU A 24 10.30 -12.01 2.28
C GLU A 24 10.53 -10.50 2.33
N TYR A 25 9.60 -9.69 1.85
CA TYR A 25 9.76 -8.23 1.86
C TYR A 25 9.27 -7.57 3.16
N ALA A 26 8.28 -8.15 3.84
CA ALA A 26 7.71 -7.58 5.05
C ALA A 26 8.58 -7.84 6.30
N SER A 27 9.48 -8.81 6.28
CA SER A 27 10.44 -9.09 7.36
C SER A 27 11.85 -8.51 7.11
N ASP A 28 12.11 -7.98 5.91
CA ASP A 28 13.41 -7.39 5.58
C ASP A 28 13.54 -5.97 6.18
N PRO A 29 14.49 -5.73 7.10
CA PRO A 29 14.67 -4.42 7.73
C PRO A 29 15.00 -3.31 6.75
N GLU A 30 15.75 -3.58 5.68
CA GLU A 30 16.10 -2.59 4.67
C GLU A 30 14.86 -2.21 3.85
N ASN A 31 14.02 -3.18 3.50
CA ASN A 31 12.78 -2.97 2.76
C ASN A 31 11.75 -2.14 3.54
N THR A 32 11.79 -2.23 4.87
CA THR A 32 10.78 -1.69 5.79
C THR A 32 11.26 -0.47 6.60
N THR A 33 12.40 0.13 6.22
CA THR A 33 13.06 1.23 6.95
C THR A 33 12.09 2.34 7.38
N TYR A 34 11.14 2.71 6.53
CA TYR A 34 10.21 3.81 6.78
C TYR A 34 8.80 3.37 7.21
N MET A 35 8.63 2.11 7.58
CA MET A 35 7.32 1.56 7.90
C MET A 35 6.98 1.68 9.40
N LEU A 36 5.70 1.97 9.71
CA LEU A 36 5.22 2.13 11.09
C LEU A 36 5.18 0.81 11.85
N PHE A 37 4.76 -0.27 11.19
CA PHE A 37 4.46 -1.56 11.83
C PHE A 37 5.36 -2.70 11.38
N LEU A 38 6.23 -2.45 10.41
CA LEU A 38 7.17 -3.43 9.86
C LEU A 38 8.63 -3.08 10.26
N PRO A 39 9.55 -4.05 10.29
CA PRO A 39 9.40 -5.41 9.77
C PRO A 39 8.56 -6.31 10.66
N ASN A 40 8.01 -7.38 10.06
CA ASN A 40 7.45 -8.49 10.82
C ASN A 40 8.59 -9.27 11.50
N ASP A 41 8.45 -9.52 12.81
CA ASP A 41 9.44 -10.24 13.60
C ASP A 41 9.31 -11.76 13.44
N SER A 42 8.19 -12.22 12.89
CA SER A 42 7.92 -13.63 12.65
C SER A 42 7.00 -13.85 11.44
N ILE A 43 7.06 -15.04 10.86
CA ILE A 43 6.14 -15.45 9.78
C ILE A 43 4.69 -15.49 10.24
N GLU A 44 4.46 -15.64 11.54
CA GLU A 44 3.12 -15.67 12.13
C GLU A 44 2.45 -14.29 12.09
N GLU A 45 3.23 -13.21 12.23
CA GLU A 45 2.71 -11.83 12.02
C GLU A 45 2.28 -11.62 10.58
N THR A 46 3.07 -12.08 9.61
CA THR A 46 2.69 -12.04 8.20
C THR A 46 1.44 -12.87 7.92
N ARG A 47 1.33 -14.05 8.53
CA ARG A 47 0.16 -14.93 8.43
C ARG A 47 -1.10 -14.23 8.94
N ASN A 48 -1.02 -13.59 10.10
CA ASN A 48 -2.15 -12.88 10.70
C ASN A 48 -2.59 -11.68 9.83
N TYR A 49 -1.66 -10.95 9.26
CA TYR A 49 -1.95 -9.89 8.29
C TYR A 49 -2.70 -10.43 7.07
N LEU A 50 -2.19 -11.48 6.42
CA LEU A 50 -2.82 -12.06 5.23
C LEU A 50 -4.20 -12.63 5.52
N LYS A 51 -4.37 -13.30 6.68
CA LYS A 51 -5.66 -13.78 7.12
C LYS A 51 -6.68 -12.65 7.28
N GLY A 52 -6.27 -11.55 7.92
CA GLY A 52 -7.11 -10.35 8.06
C GLY A 52 -7.50 -9.75 6.71
N ALA A 53 -6.56 -9.67 5.77
CA ALA A 53 -6.82 -9.16 4.42
C ALA A 53 -7.81 -10.05 3.65
N GLU A 54 -7.64 -11.36 3.71
CA GLU A 54 -8.51 -12.35 3.06
C GLU A 54 -9.94 -12.33 3.66
N GLU A 55 -10.04 -12.29 5.00
CA GLU A 55 -11.32 -12.18 5.71
C GLU A 55 -12.04 -10.87 5.39
N GLU A 56 -11.32 -9.75 5.32
CA GLU A 56 -11.90 -8.45 4.95
C GLU A 56 -12.41 -8.44 3.52
N PHE A 57 -11.59 -8.96 2.60
CA PHE A 57 -11.97 -9.02 1.18
C PHE A 57 -13.18 -9.91 0.90
N ALA A 58 -13.45 -10.90 1.75
CA ALA A 58 -14.61 -11.77 1.64
C ALA A 58 -15.94 -11.10 2.04
N LYS A 59 -15.89 -9.91 2.66
CA LYS A 59 -17.09 -9.17 3.04
C LYS A 59 -17.79 -8.59 1.81
N LYS A 60 -19.08 -8.36 1.93
CA LYS A 60 -19.87 -7.70 0.88
C LYS A 60 -19.39 -6.27 0.61
N ASP A 61 -19.09 -5.55 1.68
CA ASP A 61 -18.65 -4.15 1.66
C ASP A 61 -17.34 -4.02 2.47
N PRO A 62 -16.17 -4.38 1.89
CA PRO A 62 -14.90 -4.32 2.58
C PRO A 62 -14.57 -2.89 3.03
N ALA A 63 -14.04 -2.72 4.25
CA ALA A 63 -13.55 -1.44 4.73
C ALA A 63 -12.18 -1.09 4.11
N PHE A 64 -11.45 -2.10 3.65
CA PHE A 64 -10.20 -1.88 2.94
C PHE A 64 -9.97 -2.94 1.86
N TYR A 65 -9.12 -2.61 0.92
CA TYR A 65 -8.68 -3.45 -0.19
C TYR A 65 -7.17 -3.61 -0.11
N GLU A 66 -6.71 -4.84 0.08
CA GLU A 66 -5.29 -5.22 0.03
C GLU A 66 -5.07 -6.08 -1.21
N LEU A 67 -4.32 -5.57 -2.18
CA LEU A 67 -4.08 -6.25 -3.44
C LEU A 67 -2.60 -6.56 -3.61
N GLY A 68 -2.27 -7.83 -3.85
CA GLY A 68 -0.94 -8.25 -4.25
C GLY A 68 -0.62 -7.77 -5.66
N ILE A 69 0.58 -7.27 -5.86
CA ILE A 69 1.11 -6.81 -7.14
C ILE A 69 1.88 -7.94 -7.79
N PHE A 70 1.47 -8.33 -8.99
CA PHE A 70 2.12 -9.40 -9.75
C PHE A 70 2.73 -8.87 -11.03
N LEU A 71 4.02 -9.14 -11.22
CA LEU A 71 4.73 -8.98 -12.48
C LEU A 71 4.83 -10.36 -13.13
N GLN A 72 4.04 -10.58 -14.21
CA GLN A 72 3.79 -11.92 -14.72
C GLN A 72 3.22 -12.83 -13.61
N ASP A 73 3.88 -13.93 -13.28
CA ASP A 73 3.46 -14.85 -12.22
C ASP A 73 4.17 -14.60 -10.86
N THR A 74 5.00 -13.57 -10.78
CA THR A 74 5.78 -13.29 -9.57
C THR A 74 5.08 -12.24 -8.71
N HIS A 75 4.76 -12.59 -7.46
CA HIS A 75 4.28 -11.65 -6.45
C HIS A 75 5.43 -10.75 -5.99
N ILE A 76 5.33 -9.43 -6.23
CA ILE A 76 6.40 -8.46 -6.01
C ILE A 76 6.10 -7.42 -4.94
N GLY A 77 4.91 -7.40 -4.36
CA GLY A 77 4.50 -6.42 -3.37
C GLY A 77 2.99 -6.32 -3.23
N ALA A 78 2.55 -5.27 -2.56
CA ALA A 78 1.13 -5.00 -2.34
C ALA A 78 0.80 -3.50 -2.52
N VAL A 79 -0.45 -3.22 -2.83
CA VAL A 79 -1.07 -1.90 -2.84
C VAL A 79 -2.39 -1.96 -2.09
N SER A 80 -2.67 -0.96 -1.27
CA SER A 80 -3.83 -0.92 -0.39
C SER A 80 -4.64 0.36 -0.51
N LEU A 81 -5.92 0.26 -0.19
CA LEU A 81 -6.85 1.37 -0.05
C LEU A 81 -7.70 1.12 1.20
N TYR A 82 -7.62 2.01 2.18
CA TYR A 82 -8.42 1.99 3.41
C TYR A 82 -9.51 3.05 3.31
N LEU A 83 -10.77 2.67 3.40
CA LEU A 83 -11.91 3.56 3.26
C LEU A 83 -12.37 4.12 4.62
N ASN A 84 -12.82 5.38 4.63
CA ASN A 84 -13.54 5.91 5.78
C ASN A 84 -14.93 5.25 5.93
N GLU A 85 -15.61 5.47 7.06
CA GLU A 85 -16.92 4.85 7.35
C GLU A 85 -17.98 5.24 6.32
N GLU A 86 -17.96 6.48 5.83
CA GLU A 86 -18.87 7.00 4.81
C GLU A 86 -18.52 6.53 3.39
N ARG A 87 -17.36 5.90 3.21
CA ARG A 87 -16.81 5.44 1.92
C ARG A 87 -16.66 6.55 0.87
N THR A 88 -16.47 7.79 1.33
CA THR A 88 -16.26 8.97 0.48
C THR A 88 -14.79 9.32 0.28
N SER A 89 -13.93 8.85 1.20
CA SER A 89 -12.48 9.03 1.13
C SER A 89 -11.73 7.74 1.39
N GLY A 90 -10.50 7.68 0.92
CA GLY A 90 -9.63 6.53 1.09
C GLY A 90 -8.17 6.90 1.25
N GLU A 91 -7.47 6.14 2.09
CA GLU A 91 -6.04 6.27 2.29
C GLU A 91 -5.30 5.18 1.53
N PHE A 92 -4.32 5.58 0.72
CA PHE A 92 -3.46 4.67 -0.05
C PHE A 92 -2.24 4.22 0.74
N GLY A 93 -1.88 2.95 0.54
CA GLY A 93 -0.59 2.39 0.92
C GLY A 93 0.00 1.56 -0.21
N TRP A 94 1.31 1.41 -0.22
CA TRP A 94 2.02 0.51 -1.14
C TRP A 94 3.32 0.04 -0.55
N MET A 95 3.71 -1.14 -0.96
CA MET A 95 4.98 -1.74 -0.63
C MET A 95 5.42 -2.67 -1.76
N LEU A 96 6.68 -2.56 -2.17
CA LEU A 96 7.31 -3.50 -3.10
C LEU A 96 8.45 -4.22 -2.41
N ASN A 97 8.76 -5.42 -2.86
CA ASN A 97 10.06 -6.02 -2.61
C ASN A 97 11.15 -5.15 -3.27
N LYS A 98 12.18 -4.79 -2.52
CA LYS A 98 13.26 -3.87 -2.95
C LYS A 98 13.93 -4.26 -4.26
N ARG A 99 13.91 -5.55 -4.64
CA ARG A 99 14.44 -6.03 -5.93
C ARG A 99 13.71 -5.44 -7.14
N TYR A 100 12.51 -4.88 -6.93
CA TYR A 100 11.65 -4.32 -7.98
C TYR A 100 11.51 -2.79 -7.87
N PHE A 101 12.34 -2.14 -7.05
CA PHE A 101 12.35 -0.68 -6.95
C PHE A 101 12.83 -0.02 -8.25
N GLY A 102 12.43 1.22 -8.48
CA GLY A 102 12.93 2.04 -9.58
C GLY A 102 12.26 1.81 -10.94
N HIS A 103 11.38 0.82 -11.07
CA HIS A 103 10.72 0.47 -12.35
C HIS A 103 9.33 1.10 -12.55
N GLY A 104 8.84 1.86 -11.56
CA GLY A 104 7.52 2.52 -11.62
C GLY A 104 6.34 1.60 -11.27
N TYR A 105 6.58 0.37 -10.85
CA TYR A 105 5.51 -0.59 -10.54
C TYR A 105 4.57 -0.13 -9.42
N ALA A 106 5.08 0.50 -8.36
CA ALA A 106 4.22 1.03 -7.31
C ALA A 106 3.26 2.11 -7.84
N THR A 107 3.76 3.01 -8.69
CA THR A 107 2.93 4.05 -9.33
C THR A 107 1.87 3.43 -10.24
N GLU A 108 2.24 2.44 -11.06
CA GLU A 108 1.32 1.75 -11.97
C GLU A 108 0.21 1.03 -11.19
N ALA A 109 0.58 0.30 -10.13
CA ALA A 109 -0.37 -0.40 -9.28
C ALA A 109 -1.31 0.56 -8.54
N ALA A 110 -0.76 1.65 -7.98
CA ALA A 110 -1.56 2.65 -7.26
C ALA A 110 -2.50 3.41 -8.19
N ASN A 111 -2.09 3.77 -9.42
CA ASN A 111 -2.99 4.34 -10.42
C ASN A 111 -4.15 3.41 -10.75
N ALA A 112 -3.89 2.13 -10.97
CA ALA A 112 -4.93 1.16 -11.30
C ALA A 112 -5.93 0.96 -10.14
N LEU A 113 -5.46 0.99 -8.89
CA LEU A 113 -6.34 0.94 -7.73
C LEU A 113 -7.10 2.27 -7.54
N LEU A 114 -6.49 3.41 -7.87
CA LEU A 114 -7.14 4.73 -7.88
C LEU A 114 -8.31 4.76 -8.88
N ASP A 115 -8.09 4.32 -10.12
CA ASP A 115 -9.15 4.24 -11.13
C ASP A 115 -10.29 3.31 -10.67
N PHE A 116 -9.97 2.15 -10.10
CA PHE A 116 -10.98 1.28 -9.51
C PHE A 116 -11.76 1.95 -8.37
N ALA A 117 -11.08 2.67 -7.49
CA ALA A 117 -11.72 3.37 -6.37
C ALA A 117 -12.68 4.46 -6.84
N ARG A 118 -12.32 5.22 -7.87
CA ARG A 118 -13.16 6.23 -8.49
C ARG A 118 -14.36 5.62 -9.23
N ASP A 119 -14.07 4.77 -10.19
CA ASP A 119 -15.04 4.30 -11.16
C ASP A 119 -16.03 3.27 -10.58
N THR A 120 -15.55 2.46 -9.61
CA THR A 120 -16.33 1.36 -9.05
C THR A 120 -16.88 1.65 -7.66
N LEU A 121 -16.07 2.30 -6.80
CA LEU A 121 -16.45 2.58 -5.41
C LEU A 121 -17.02 3.98 -5.21
N GLY A 122 -16.80 4.91 -6.17
CA GLY A 122 -17.29 6.29 -6.09
C GLY A 122 -16.53 7.17 -5.09
N VAL A 123 -15.30 6.78 -4.72
CA VAL A 123 -14.45 7.56 -3.82
C VAL A 123 -13.90 8.78 -4.56
N GLN A 124 -13.95 9.95 -3.92
CA GLN A 124 -13.56 11.24 -4.54
C GLN A 124 -12.38 11.91 -3.86
N HIS A 125 -12.09 11.54 -2.61
CA HIS A 125 -10.99 12.12 -1.85
C HIS A 125 -9.99 11.04 -1.44
N PHE A 126 -8.73 11.27 -1.72
CA PHE A 126 -7.67 10.31 -1.46
C PHE A 126 -6.54 10.94 -0.68
N THR A 127 -6.01 10.20 0.28
CA THR A 127 -4.86 10.58 1.08
C THR A 127 -3.76 9.53 0.98
N ALA A 128 -2.53 9.94 1.25
CA ALA A 128 -1.42 9.04 1.48
C ALA A 128 -0.38 9.71 2.39
N HIS A 129 0.29 8.91 3.19
CA HIS A 129 1.27 9.37 4.16
C HIS A 129 2.63 8.72 3.91
N CYS A 130 3.71 9.45 4.18
CA CYS A 130 5.04 8.84 4.23
C CYS A 130 5.99 9.58 5.18
N ASP A 131 6.99 8.85 5.66
CA ASP A 131 8.16 9.47 6.31
C ASP A 131 8.80 10.50 5.37
N THR A 132 9.19 11.66 5.89
CA THR A 132 9.76 12.76 5.09
C THR A 132 11.05 12.38 4.36
N GLU A 133 11.77 11.37 4.83
CA GLU A 133 12.96 10.83 4.15
C GLU A 133 12.63 9.75 3.10
N ASN A 134 11.39 9.25 3.05
CA ASN A 134 10.97 8.26 2.07
C ASN A 134 10.72 8.90 0.70
N THR A 135 11.81 9.29 0.03
CA THR A 135 11.77 9.92 -1.30
C THR A 135 11.07 9.05 -2.35
N ALA A 136 11.17 7.73 -2.22
CA ALA A 136 10.55 6.80 -3.16
C ALA A 136 9.02 6.89 -3.07
N SER A 137 8.46 6.87 -1.86
CA SER A 137 7.01 6.98 -1.63
C SER A 137 6.49 8.36 -2.06
N ARG A 138 7.21 9.44 -1.71
CA ARG A 138 6.87 10.80 -2.15
C ARG A 138 6.72 10.89 -3.67
N LYS A 139 7.66 10.32 -4.43
CA LYS A 139 7.59 10.31 -5.90
C LYS A 139 6.39 9.54 -6.45
N VAL A 140 5.92 8.50 -5.76
CA VAL A 140 4.70 7.81 -6.15
C VAL A 140 3.51 8.74 -5.98
N MET A 141 3.34 9.40 -4.84
CA MET A 141 2.24 10.35 -4.58
C MET A 141 2.22 11.49 -5.61
N GLU A 142 3.38 12.12 -5.88
CA GLU A 142 3.51 13.18 -6.87
C GLU A 142 3.10 12.71 -8.30
N ARG A 143 3.44 11.47 -8.67
CA ARG A 143 3.06 10.88 -9.96
C ARG A 143 1.60 10.49 -10.05
N LEU A 144 0.95 10.21 -8.93
CA LEU A 144 -0.50 10.04 -8.83
C LEU A 144 -1.26 11.37 -8.94
N GLY A 145 -0.56 12.51 -9.00
CA GLY A 145 -1.16 13.83 -9.02
C GLY A 145 -1.55 14.36 -7.64
N MET A 146 -1.18 13.66 -6.58
CA MET A 146 -1.43 14.12 -5.21
C MET A 146 -0.57 15.34 -4.88
N ARG A 147 -1.08 16.23 -4.03
CA ARG A 147 -0.40 17.44 -3.57
C ARG A 147 -0.07 17.34 -2.09
N LEU A 148 1.14 17.80 -1.73
CA LEU A 148 1.52 17.94 -0.32
C LEU A 148 0.63 18.98 0.34
N VAL A 149 -0.04 18.61 1.42
CA VAL A 149 -0.95 19.48 2.20
C VAL A 149 -0.45 19.73 3.60
N ASP A 150 0.31 18.81 4.20
CA ASP A 150 0.82 18.99 5.55
C ASP A 150 2.14 18.23 5.75
N GLU A 151 2.91 18.71 6.75
CA GLU A 151 4.10 18.07 7.29
C GLU A 151 4.08 18.20 8.82
N TYR A 152 4.02 17.09 9.53
CA TYR A 152 3.93 17.09 10.98
C TYR A 152 4.88 16.05 11.64
N GLY A 153 5.12 16.21 12.94
CA GLY A 153 5.91 15.29 13.76
C GLY A 153 5.05 14.15 14.33
N GLY A 154 5.65 13.35 15.18
CA GLY A 154 4.94 12.28 15.89
C GLY A 154 5.00 10.90 15.21
N ARG A 155 5.58 10.81 14.01
CA ARG A 155 5.75 9.53 13.33
C ARG A 155 6.78 8.67 14.05
N ARG A 156 6.43 7.40 14.29
CA ARG A 156 7.35 6.42 14.90
C ARG A 156 7.43 5.18 14.03
N ASN A 157 8.44 5.15 13.16
CA ASN A 157 8.75 3.94 12.39
C ASN A 157 9.23 2.85 13.35
N LYS A 158 8.81 1.60 13.15
CA LYS A 158 9.14 0.48 14.05
C LYS A 158 10.64 0.33 14.31
N GLN A 159 11.46 0.64 13.31
CA GLN A 159 12.91 0.54 13.39
C GLN A 159 13.62 1.83 13.80
N SER A 160 12.90 2.94 13.98
CA SER A 160 13.53 4.22 14.34
C SER A 160 13.59 4.39 15.87
N ALA A 161 14.77 4.73 16.39
CA ALA A 161 14.93 5.08 17.78
C ALA A 161 14.33 6.46 18.13
N GLU A 162 14.22 7.34 17.14
CA GLU A 162 13.76 8.72 17.29
C GLU A 162 12.42 8.93 16.59
N GLU A 163 11.69 9.95 17.07
CA GLU A 163 10.50 10.45 16.41
C GLU A 163 10.87 11.04 15.05
N ARG A 164 10.04 10.75 14.06
CA ARG A 164 10.21 11.18 12.68
C ARG A 164 9.14 12.19 12.29
N ARG A 165 9.30 12.81 11.14
CA ARG A 165 8.30 13.66 10.51
C ARG A 165 7.59 12.91 9.38
N GLU A 166 6.36 13.33 9.11
CA GLU A 166 5.49 12.70 8.12
C GLU A 166 4.95 13.75 7.17
N TYR A 167 4.90 13.42 5.87
CA TYR A 167 4.14 14.14 4.87
C TYR A 167 2.74 13.57 4.73
N LEU A 168 1.75 14.44 4.62
CA LEU A 168 0.40 14.14 4.16
C LEU A 168 0.22 14.68 2.74
N TYR A 169 -0.17 13.82 1.83
CA TYR A 169 -0.55 14.16 0.46
C TYR A 169 -2.02 13.88 0.24
N GLU A 170 -2.66 14.72 -0.56
CA GLU A 170 -4.09 14.61 -0.91
C GLU A 170 -4.32 14.75 -2.40
N LEU A 171 -5.38 14.08 -2.88
CA LEU A 171 -5.95 14.20 -4.20
C LEU A 171 -7.47 14.34 -4.05
N GLU A 172 -8.00 15.44 -4.53
CA GLU A 172 -9.44 15.71 -4.67
C GLU A 172 -9.83 15.79 -6.16
N GLU A 173 -11.01 15.30 -6.46
CA GLU A 173 -11.63 15.40 -7.79
C GLU A 173 -12.99 16.10 -7.76
#